data_c42e768c9449eba6608da5a18d04488b
#
_entry.id   c42e768c9449eba6608da5a18d04488b
#
_cell.length_a   1.000
_cell.length_b   1.000
_cell.length_c   1.000
_cell.angle_alpha   90.00
_cell.angle_beta   90.00
_cell.angle_gamma   90.00
#
_symmetry.space_group_name_H-M   'P 1'
#
loop_
_entity.id
_entity.type
_entity.pdbx_description
1 polymer ?
#
loop_
_entity_poly.entity_id
_entity_poly.type
_entity_poly.pdbx_seq_one_letter_code
_entity_poly.pdbx_strand_id
1 'polypeptide(L)'
;MPKRALVTGAAGFIGKHLVKDLLAHDWDVTGYDLKAAPPDLDCRWIQGSVLDRASLEAAADAAQTVFHLAAHAHLSAPNASLYADVNLGGTQAAFQAAQNAGAETFVATLSAVVWQTADLHGTVTEATPLPARASLAGPYSQSKFDAAQWLAAQKAPGMRVIQLFPTVPVGAGDDAMTAPTQMLEMFLKAPPPAVLDTVFDFVPVQDIAMAHRLAADMAPENQARYILAGERWTMRDVLAALQDRGVENLPRRFVPYAVARAAASVSETLAHWRGQRALSSVEGARLTRFRGAFSATRTRDDLGWRPSSVETAISESLNWLRTRA
;
A
#
# COMPACT_ATOMS: atom_id res chain seq x y z
N MET A 1 -15.05 -25.15 -11.20
CA MET A 1 -14.15 -25.24 -10.02
C MET A 1 -13.83 -23.81 -9.58
N PRO A 2 -13.66 -23.54 -8.27
CA PRO A 2 -13.25 -22.23 -7.81
C PRO A 2 -11.89 -21.83 -8.39
N LYS A 3 -11.67 -20.54 -8.61
CA LYS A 3 -10.38 -20.01 -9.04
C LYS A 3 -9.39 -20.10 -7.87
N ARG A 4 -8.19 -20.64 -8.13
CA ARG A 4 -7.17 -20.81 -7.09
C ARG A 4 -6.23 -19.60 -7.05
N ALA A 5 -6.09 -19.00 -5.87
CA ALA A 5 -5.24 -17.84 -5.65
C ALA A 5 -4.16 -18.11 -4.59
N LEU A 6 -2.96 -17.63 -4.86
CA LEU A 6 -1.95 -17.37 -3.82
C LEU A 6 -1.95 -15.88 -3.49
N VAL A 7 -2.04 -15.54 -2.20
CA VAL A 7 -1.93 -14.15 -1.72
C VAL A 7 -0.69 -14.04 -0.84
N THR A 8 0.37 -13.37 -1.30
CA THR A 8 1.53 -13.07 -0.46
C THR A 8 1.33 -11.79 0.32
N GLY A 9 1.84 -11.70 1.54
CA GLY A 9 1.52 -10.59 2.44
C GLY A 9 0.08 -10.65 2.96
N ALA A 10 -0.48 -11.85 3.05
CA ALA A 10 -1.88 -12.11 3.37
C ALA A 10 -2.31 -11.65 4.77
N ALA A 11 -1.38 -11.58 5.75
CA ALA A 11 -1.62 -11.01 7.07
C ALA A 11 -1.42 -9.48 7.13
N GLY A 12 -1.03 -8.86 6.02
CA GLY A 12 -0.86 -7.41 5.90
C GLY A 12 -2.19 -6.66 5.85
N PHE A 13 -2.13 -5.32 5.89
CA PHE A 13 -3.33 -4.48 5.91
C PHE A 13 -4.23 -4.74 4.69
N ILE A 14 -3.71 -4.59 3.47
CA ILE A 14 -4.48 -4.86 2.24
C ILE A 14 -4.73 -6.37 2.09
N GLY A 15 -3.74 -7.21 2.44
CA GLY A 15 -3.80 -8.66 2.24
C GLY A 15 -4.98 -9.32 2.95
N LYS A 16 -5.25 -8.97 4.21
CA LYS A 16 -6.41 -9.49 4.98
C LYS A 16 -7.74 -9.16 4.31
N HIS A 17 -7.89 -7.94 3.83
CA HIS A 17 -9.10 -7.51 3.12
C HIS A 17 -9.24 -8.23 1.78
N LEU A 18 -8.13 -8.43 1.05
CA LEU A 18 -8.15 -9.18 -0.20
C LEU A 18 -8.53 -10.65 0.01
N VAL A 19 -7.93 -11.32 1.01
CA VAL A 19 -8.32 -12.71 1.31
C VAL A 19 -9.81 -12.81 1.63
N LYS A 20 -10.36 -11.89 2.44
CA LYS A 20 -11.80 -11.84 2.74
C LYS A 20 -12.66 -11.60 1.49
N ASP A 21 -12.26 -10.67 0.63
CA ASP A 21 -12.99 -10.37 -0.61
C ASP A 21 -12.96 -11.58 -1.58
N LEU A 22 -11.82 -12.24 -1.72
CA LEU A 22 -11.69 -13.44 -2.56
C LEU A 22 -12.54 -14.59 -2.05
N LEU A 23 -12.51 -14.89 -0.73
CA LEU A 23 -13.33 -15.94 -0.12
C LEU A 23 -14.83 -15.65 -0.28
N ALA A 24 -15.26 -14.38 -0.13
CA ALA A 24 -16.64 -13.97 -0.34
C ALA A 24 -17.12 -14.10 -1.80
N HIS A 25 -16.19 -14.29 -2.74
CA HIS A 25 -16.46 -14.50 -4.17
C HIS A 25 -16.06 -15.89 -4.65
N ASP A 26 -16.10 -16.89 -3.76
CA ASP A 26 -15.89 -18.30 -4.06
C ASP A 26 -14.51 -18.65 -4.66
N TRP A 27 -13.45 -17.89 -4.28
CA TRP A 27 -12.09 -18.26 -4.62
C TRP A 27 -11.51 -19.25 -3.59
N ASP A 28 -10.71 -20.19 -4.06
CA ASP A 28 -9.87 -21.06 -3.23
C ASP A 28 -8.55 -20.34 -2.95
N VAL A 29 -8.34 -19.89 -1.71
CA VAL A 29 -7.25 -18.99 -1.35
C VAL A 29 -6.19 -19.70 -0.52
N THR A 30 -4.93 -19.57 -0.92
CA THR A 30 -3.76 -19.87 -0.09
C THR A 30 -3.16 -18.54 0.37
N GLY A 31 -3.20 -18.26 1.66
CA GLY A 31 -2.49 -17.14 2.29
C GLY A 31 -1.03 -17.49 2.54
N TYR A 32 -0.11 -16.57 2.22
CA TYR A 32 1.33 -16.70 2.45
C TYR A 32 1.87 -15.44 3.14
N ASP A 33 2.42 -15.58 4.34
CA ASP A 33 2.94 -14.46 5.12
C ASP A 33 4.02 -14.92 6.11
N LEU A 34 4.85 -13.98 6.57
CA LEU A 34 5.78 -14.21 7.69
C LEU A 34 5.07 -14.49 9.02
N LYS A 35 3.84 -13.97 9.17
CA LYS A 35 3.01 -14.13 10.36
C LYS A 35 2.14 -15.39 10.26
N ALA A 36 1.73 -15.90 11.42
CA ALA A 36 0.68 -16.92 11.48
C ALA A 36 -0.65 -16.42 10.92
N ALA A 37 -1.53 -17.35 10.55
CA ALA A 37 -2.87 -17.02 10.04
C ALA A 37 -3.63 -16.13 11.03
N PRO A 38 -4.22 -15.02 10.58
CA PRO A 38 -5.20 -14.30 11.37
C PRO A 38 -6.40 -15.22 11.68
N PRO A 39 -6.94 -15.20 12.92
CA PRO A 39 -7.98 -16.13 13.35
C PRO A 39 -9.31 -15.98 12.62
N ASP A 40 -9.51 -14.87 11.94
CA ASP A 40 -10.71 -14.51 11.19
C ASP A 40 -10.58 -14.79 9.67
N LEU A 41 -9.52 -15.48 9.24
CA LEU A 41 -9.31 -15.90 7.86
C LEU A 41 -9.37 -17.42 7.74
N ASP A 42 -10.45 -17.94 7.19
CA ASP A 42 -10.65 -19.37 6.94
C ASP A 42 -10.16 -19.73 5.53
N CYS A 43 -8.85 -19.86 5.39
CA CYS A 43 -8.20 -20.28 4.13
C CYS A 43 -6.96 -21.14 4.41
N ARG A 44 -6.48 -21.86 3.41
CA ARG A 44 -5.19 -22.52 3.50
C ARG A 44 -4.10 -21.49 3.82
N TRP A 45 -3.20 -21.80 4.76
CA TRP A 45 -2.17 -20.88 5.18
C TRP A 45 -0.78 -21.52 5.17
N ILE A 46 0.19 -20.79 4.62
CA ILE A 46 1.59 -21.15 4.62
C ILE A 46 2.38 -20.01 5.25
N GLN A 47 3.07 -20.29 6.35
CA GLN A 47 3.94 -19.30 6.97
C GLN A 47 5.33 -19.36 6.32
N GLY A 48 5.77 -18.25 5.74
CA GLY A 48 7.04 -18.19 5.03
C GLY A 48 7.44 -16.77 4.61
N SER A 49 8.70 -16.64 4.18
CA SER A 49 9.26 -15.39 3.67
C SER A 49 9.26 -15.39 2.15
N VAL A 50 8.91 -14.27 1.53
CA VAL A 50 9.07 -14.09 0.06
C VAL A 50 10.53 -14.14 -0.40
N LEU A 51 11.48 -14.12 0.54
CA LEU A 51 12.91 -14.32 0.27
C LEU A 51 13.31 -15.81 0.30
N ASP A 52 12.44 -16.69 0.82
CA ASP A 52 12.59 -18.13 0.74
C ASP A 52 11.91 -18.65 -0.55
N ARG A 53 12.71 -18.78 -1.60
CA ARG A 53 12.23 -19.17 -2.93
C ARG A 53 11.57 -20.55 -2.94
N ALA A 54 12.14 -21.53 -2.24
CA ALA A 54 11.62 -22.89 -2.23
C ALA A 54 10.25 -22.95 -1.56
N SER A 55 10.08 -22.27 -0.41
CA SER A 55 8.80 -22.15 0.29
C SER A 55 7.75 -21.42 -0.57
N LEU A 56 8.15 -20.35 -1.25
CA LEU A 56 7.26 -19.57 -2.10
C LEU A 56 6.83 -20.32 -3.37
N GLU A 57 7.73 -21.07 -4.02
CA GLU A 57 7.41 -21.92 -5.15
C GLU A 57 6.44 -23.04 -4.74
N ALA A 58 6.67 -23.69 -3.60
CA ALA A 58 5.73 -24.69 -3.07
C ALA A 58 4.35 -24.08 -2.72
N ALA A 59 4.31 -22.81 -2.28
CA ALA A 59 3.06 -22.10 -2.00
C ALA A 59 2.31 -21.73 -3.28
N ALA A 60 3.03 -21.44 -4.37
CA ALA A 60 2.45 -21.07 -5.66
C ALA A 60 1.94 -22.28 -6.46
N ASP A 61 2.26 -23.49 -6.05
CA ASP A 61 1.86 -24.70 -6.75
C ASP A 61 0.33 -24.75 -6.96
N ALA A 62 -0.07 -25.01 -8.19
CA ALA A 62 -1.46 -25.02 -8.65
C ALA A 62 -2.22 -23.66 -8.54
N ALA A 63 -1.60 -22.54 -8.17
CA ALA A 63 -2.24 -21.22 -8.20
C ALA A 63 -2.47 -20.76 -9.65
N GLN A 64 -3.69 -20.39 -9.99
CA GLN A 64 -4.03 -19.78 -11.28
C GLN A 64 -3.76 -18.27 -11.26
N THR A 65 -3.91 -17.66 -10.10
CA THR A 65 -3.62 -16.25 -9.90
C THR A 65 -2.72 -16.05 -8.67
N VAL A 66 -1.65 -15.28 -8.84
CA VAL A 66 -0.79 -14.86 -7.73
C VAL A 66 -0.99 -13.38 -7.47
N PHE A 67 -1.49 -13.05 -6.28
CA PHE A 67 -1.57 -11.69 -5.78
C PHE A 67 -0.35 -11.42 -4.90
N HIS A 68 0.54 -10.55 -5.34
CA HIS A 68 1.76 -10.22 -4.61
C HIS A 68 1.61 -8.88 -3.87
N LEU A 69 1.36 -8.97 -2.55
CA LEU A 69 1.20 -7.83 -1.66
C LEU A 69 2.32 -7.73 -0.62
N ALA A 70 3.13 -8.78 -0.47
CA ALA A 70 4.24 -8.78 0.48
C ALA A 70 5.23 -7.66 0.16
N ALA A 71 5.42 -6.76 1.11
CA ALA A 71 6.35 -5.64 0.98
C ALA A 71 6.71 -5.08 2.37
N HIS A 72 7.86 -4.44 2.47
CA HIS A 72 8.15 -3.53 3.57
C HIS A 72 7.56 -2.16 3.25
N ALA A 73 6.41 -1.84 3.89
CA ALA A 73 5.59 -0.66 3.55
C ALA A 73 5.78 0.54 4.51
N HIS A 74 6.67 0.43 5.50
CA HIS A 74 6.98 1.55 6.39
C HIS A 74 7.94 2.53 5.72
N LEU A 75 7.80 3.82 6.02
CA LEU A 75 8.67 4.89 5.50
C LEU A 75 10.02 5.00 6.25
N SER A 76 10.26 4.13 7.22
CA SER A 76 11.55 3.97 7.89
C SER A 76 11.87 2.51 8.10
N ALA A 77 13.11 2.12 7.91
CA ALA A 77 13.61 0.77 8.14
C ALA A 77 14.95 0.84 8.90
N PRO A 78 15.26 -0.19 9.71
CA PRO A 78 16.55 -0.27 10.38
C PRO A 78 17.73 -0.31 9.41
N ASN A 79 17.51 -0.93 8.23
CA ASN A 79 18.49 -1.01 7.16
C ASN A 79 17.80 -0.70 5.82
N ALA A 80 18.39 0.19 5.03
CA ALA A 80 17.86 0.57 3.71
C ALA A 80 17.87 -0.59 2.69
N SER A 81 18.76 -1.59 2.84
CA SER A 81 18.76 -2.78 1.98
C SER A 81 17.48 -3.59 2.09
N LEU A 82 16.80 -3.56 3.25
CA LEU A 82 15.53 -4.27 3.46
C LEU A 82 14.48 -3.91 2.42
N TYR A 83 14.46 -2.66 1.95
CA TYR A 83 13.54 -2.24 0.89
C TYR A 83 13.86 -2.91 -0.45
N ALA A 84 15.15 -2.97 -0.82
CA ALA A 84 15.56 -3.63 -2.07
C ALA A 84 15.33 -5.14 -1.99
N ASP A 85 15.71 -5.76 -0.87
CA ASP A 85 15.60 -7.20 -0.68
C ASP A 85 14.13 -7.65 -0.73
N VAL A 86 13.25 -7.01 0.05
CA VAL A 86 11.84 -7.42 0.16
C VAL A 86 11.00 -6.90 -1.01
N ASN A 87 11.09 -5.59 -1.35
CA ASN A 87 10.18 -5.01 -2.31
C ASN A 87 10.54 -5.33 -3.77
N LEU A 88 11.84 -5.35 -4.11
CA LEU A 88 12.27 -5.78 -5.44
C LEU A 88 12.54 -7.29 -5.47
N GLY A 89 13.41 -7.80 -4.61
CA GLY A 89 13.79 -9.22 -4.57
C GLY A 89 12.61 -10.14 -4.31
N GLY A 90 11.73 -9.76 -3.36
CA GLY A 90 10.47 -10.47 -3.10
C GLY A 90 9.52 -10.48 -4.29
N THR A 91 9.39 -9.33 -5.00
CA THR A 91 8.60 -9.26 -6.23
C THR A 91 9.16 -10.17 -7.33
N GLN A 92 10.49 -10.20 -7.49
CA GLN A 92 11.17 -11.08 -8.44
C GLN A 92 10.93 -12.57 -8.12
N ALA A 93 11.05 -12.93 -6.84
CA ALA A 93 10.82 -14.31 -6.38
C ALA A 93 9.36 -14.74 -6.60
N ALA A 94 8.39 -13.86 -6.23
CA ALA A 94 6.97 -14.17 -6.41
C ALA A 94 6.57 -14.29 -7.88
N PHE A 95 7.10 -13.42 -8.74
CA PHE A 95 6.89 -13.49 -10.17
C PHE A 95 7.45 -14.79 -10.77
N GLN A 96 8.66 -15.20 -10.40
CA GLN A 96 9.27 -16.44 -10.86
C GLN A 96 8.50 -17.66 -10.35
N ALA A 97 8.05 -17.65 -9.09
CA ALA A 97 7.22 -18.72 -8.54
C ALA A 97 5.89 -18.85 -9.32
N ALA A 98 5.24 -17.73 -9.66
CA ALA A 98 4.04 -17.72 -10.48
C ALA A 98 4.28 -18.30 -11.87
N GLN A 99 5.39 -17.93 -12.53
CA GLN A 99 5.74 -18.49 -13.84
C GLN A 99 6.02 -20.01 -13.78
N ASN A 100 6.78 -20.46 -12.77
CA ASN A 100 7.10 -21.87 -12.58
C ASN A 100 5.85 -22.72 -12.30
N ALA A 101 4.87 -22.16 -11.59
CA ALA A 101 3.58 -22.77 -11.31
C ALA A 101 2.61 -22.77 -12.53
N GLY A 102 2.95 -22.08 -13.62
CA GLY A 102 2.07 -21.92 -14.76
C GLY A 102 0.85 -21.04 -14.48
N ALA A 103 0.97 -20.07 -13.56
CA ALA A 103 -0.11 -19.16 -13.25
C ALA A 103 -0.54 -18.34 -14.47
N GLU A 104 -1.84 -18.10 -14.60
CA GLU A 104 -2.44 -17.34 -15.71
C GLU A 104 -2.37 -15.82 -15.48
N THR A 105 -2.31 -15.41 -14.19
CA THR A 105 -2.34 -13.99 -13.81
C THR A 105 -1.43 -13.70 -12.62
N PHE A 106 -0.64 -12.65 -12.72
CA PHE A 106 0.17 -12.08 -11.64
C PHE A 106 -0.27 -10.63 -11.38
N VAL A 107 -0.80 -10.36 -10.19
CA VAL A 107 -1.24 -9.02 -9.77
C VAL A 107 -0.30 -8.50 -8.69
N ALA A 108 0.45 -7.44 -8.98
CA ALA A 108 1.41 -6.84 -8.07
C ALA A 108 0.87 -5.56 -7.41
N THR A 109 0.97 -5.48 -6.09
CA THR A 109 0.68 -4.26 -5.34
C THR A 109 1.92 -3.39 -5.25
N LEU A 110 1.94 -2.34 -6.03
CA LEU A 110 2.99 -1.31 -6.01
C LEU A 110 2.59 -0.14 -5.11
N SER A 111 2.80 1.09 -5.54
CA SER A 111 2.33 2.28 -4.83
C SER A 111 2.40 3.51 -5.75
N ALA A 112 1.47 4.42 -5.62
CA ALA A 112 1.47 5.71 -6.32
C ALA A 112 2.65 6.62 -5.94
N VAL A 113 3.38 6.32 -4.86
CA VAL A 113 4.61 7.04 -4.46
C VAL A 113 5.67 7.09 -5.57
N VAL A 114 5.60 6.19 -6.57
CA VAL A 114 6.51 6.17 -7.73
C VAL A 114 6.40 7.40 -8.63
N TRP A 115 5.32 8.17 -8.51
CA TRP A 115 5.13 9.46 -9.17
C TRP A 115 5.26 10.66 -8.23
N GLN A 116 5.32 10.46 -6.90
CA GLN A 116 5.29 11.56 -5.93
C GLN A 116 6.64 12.26 -5.82
N THR A 117 6.88 13.19 -6.75
CA THR A 117 8.02 14.11 -6.69
C THR A 117 7.53 15.55 -6.50
N ALA A 118 8.42 16.42 -5.99
CA ALA A 118 8.07 17.81 -5.72
C ALA A 118 7.75 18.63 -7.00
N ASP A 119 8.29 18.19 -8.12
CA ASP A 119 8.21 18.92 -9.40
C ASP A 119 7.07 18.41 -10.30
N LEU A 120 6.40 17.33 -9.91
CA LEU A 120 5.26 16.79 -10.67
C LEU A 120 3.96 17.47 -10.21
N HIS A 121 3.31 18.15 -11.16
CA HIS A 121 2.07 18.89 -10.97
C HIS A 121 1.01 18.39 -11.95
N GLY A 122 -0.25 18.80 -11.71
CA GLY A 122 -1.38 18.45 -12.55
C GLY A 122 -1.91 17.03 -12.31
N THR A 123 -2.63 16.49 -13.26
CA THR A 123 -3.26 15.17 -13.16
C THR A 123 -2.27 14.08 -13.53
N VAL A 124 -2.08 13.12 -12.63
CA VAL A 124 -1.26 11.92 -12.82
C VAL A 124 -2.15 10.76 -13.21
N THR A 125 -1.84 10.14 -14.33
CA THR A 125 -2.50 8.95 -14.88
C THR A 125 -1.47 7.84 -15.10
N GLU A 126 -1.93 6.67 -15.46
CA GLU A 126 -1.06 5.53 -15.82
C GLU A 126 -0.17 5.80 -17.05
N ALA A 127 -0.58 6.75 -17.90
CA ALA A 127 0.22 7.22 -19.04
C ALA A 127 1.29 8.25 -18.66
N THR A 128 1.22 8.82 -17.45
CA THR A 128 2.24 9.78 -16.98
C THR A 128 3.59 9.06 -16.86
N PRO A 129 4.64 9.56 -17.52
CA PRO A 129 5.97 8.96 -17.41
C PRO A 129 6.44 8.89 -15.96
N LEU A 130 7.11 7.79 -15.61
CA LEU A 130 7.75 7.70 -14.31
C LEU A 130 8.92 8.70 -14.23
N PRO A 131 9.06 9.42 -13.10
CA PRO A 131 10.14 10.38 -12.92
C PRO A 131 11.51 9.68 -12.83
N ALA A 132 12.59 10.46 -12.81
CA ALA A 132 13.92 9.91 -12.53
C ALA A 132 13.96 9.31 -11.11
N ARG A 133 14.51 8.11 -10.96
CA ARG A 133 14.63 7.41 -9.68
C ARG A 133 15.22 8.29 -8.56
N ALA A 134 16.23 9.10 -8.90
CA ALA A 134 16.92 9.99 -7.97
C ALA A 134 16.05 11.15 -7.44
N SER A 135 14.95 11.50 -8.12
CA SER A 135 14.03 12.56 -7.68
C SER A 135 12.97 12.06 -6.69
N LEU A 136 12.87 10.74 -6.47
CA LEU A 136 11.91 10.13 -5.55
C LEU A 136 12.25 10.46 -4.09
N ALA A 137 11.22 10.42 -3.24
CA ALA A 137 11.28 10.91 -1.87
C ALA A 137 12.30 10.17 -0.97
N GLY A 138 12.50 8.86 -1.18
CA GLY A 138 13.43 8.07 -0.37
C GLY A 138 13.45 6.59 -0.74
N PRO A 139 14.09 5.74 0.11
CA PRO A 139 14.35 4.34 -0.20
C PRO A 139 13.10 3.50 -0.47
N TYR A 140 11.99 3.75 0.26
CA TYR A 140 10.73 3.06 0.01
C TYR A 140 10.18 3.37 -1.39
N SER A 141 10.07 4.67 -1.73
CA SER A 141 9.60 5.11 -3.05
C SER A 141 10.47 4.56 -4.17
N GLN A 142 11.80 4.57 -3.98
CA GLN A 142 12.76 4.01 -4.93
C GLN A 142 12.60 2.51 -5.11
N SER A 143 12.38 1.75 -4.05
CA SER A 143 12.19 0.30 -4.15
C SER A 143 10.90 -0.09 -4.87
N LYS A 144 9.81 0.66 -4.64
CA LYS A 144 8.55 0.47 -5.37
C LYS A 144 8.69 0.85 -6.85
N PHE A 145 9.47 1.89 -7.15
CA PHE A 145 9.82 2.26 -8.51
C PHE A 145 10.64 1.16 -9.20
N ASP A 146 11.67 0.64 -8.54
CA ASP A 146 12.52 -0.42 -9.08
C ASP A 146 11.70 -1.69 -9.38
N ALA A 147 10.77 -2.07 -8.48
CA ALA A 147 9.86 -3.19 -8.70
C ALA A 147 8.90 -2.94 -9.88
N ALA A 148 8.34 -1.72 -10.00
CA ALA A 148 7.46 -1.35 -11.11
C ALA A 148 8.17 -1.42 -12.46
N GLN A 149 9.37 -0.85 -12.54
CA GLN A 149 10.19 -0.86 -13.75
C GLN A 149 10.62 -2.28 -14.12
N TRP A 150 11.02 -3.07 -13.13
CA TRP A 150 11.41 -4.45 -13.37
C TRP A 150 10.24 -5.27 -13.92
N LEU A 151 9.05 -5.19 -13.31
CA LEU A 151 7.85 -5.89 -13.79
C LEU A 151 7.45 -5.45 -15.21
N ALA A 152 7.52 -4.15 -15.51
CA ALA A 152 7.18 -3.63 -16.84
C ALA A 152 8.11 -4.17 -17.95
N ALA A 153 9.33 -4.55 -17.60
CA ALA A 153 10.31 -5.12 -18.54
C ALA A 153 10.18 -6.64 -18.71
N GLN A 154 9.37 -7.33 -17.88
CA GLN A 154 9.26 -8.79 -17.95
C GLN A 154 8.44 -9.25 -19.15
N LYS A 155 8.92 -10.30 -19.80
CA LYS A 155 8.14 -11.08 -20.75
C LYS A 155 7.57 -12.30 -20.02
N ALA A 156 6.26 -12.44 -20.01
CA ALA A 156 5.56 -13.51 -19.34
C ALA A 156 4.58 -14.20 -20.33
N PRO A 157 5.08 -15.01 -21.29
CA PRO A 157 4.20 -15.71 -22.22
C PRO A 157 3.20 -16.57 -21.46
N GLY A 158 1.90 -16.40 -21.77
CA GLY A 158 0.82 -17.14 -21.13
C GLY A 158 0.38 -16.63 -19.76
N MET A 159 1.08 -15.65 -19.16
CA MET A 159 0.70 -15.05 -17.89
C MET A 159 0.45 -13.55 -18.05
N ARG A 160 -0.73 -13.07 -17.64
CA ARG A 160 -1.02 -11.63 -17.56
C ARG A 160 -0.32 -11.03 -16.34
N VAL A 161 0.32 -9.88 -16.51
CA VAL A 161 0.98 -9.12 -15.46
C VAL A 161 0.22 -7.81 -15.26
N ILE A 162 -0.26 -7.57 -14.04
CA ILE A 162 -1.07 -6.41 -13.70
C ILE A 162 -0.41 -5.68 -12.52
N GLN A 163 -0.26 -4.37 -12.64
CA GLN A 163 0.38 -3.53 -11.65
C GLN A 163 -0.64 -2.57 -11.04
N LEU A 164 -0.90 -2.67 -9.75
CA LEU A 164 -1.81 -1.81 -9.02
C LEU A 164 -1.03 -0.79 -8.17
N PHE A 165 -1.42 0.47 -8.27
CA PHE A 165 -0.76 1.60 -7.63
C PHE A 165 -1.73 2.29 -6.65
N PRO A 166 -1.98 1.71 -5.46
CA PRO A 166 -2.77 2.39 -4.45
C PRO A 166 -2.09 3.67 -3.99
N THR A 167 -2.91 4.69 -3.69
CA THR A 167 -2.48 5.95 -3.12
C THR A 167 -2.30 5.81 -1.61
N VAL A 168 -3.14 6.42 -0.78
CA VAL A 168 -3.02 6.38 0.69
C VAL A 168 -4.11 5.46 1.27
N PRO A 169 -3.82 4.20 1.63
CA PRO A 169 -4.80 3.29 2.19
C PRO A 169 -5.32 3.78 3.55
N VAL A 170 -6.64 3.69 3.77
CA VAL A 170 -7.29 3.98 5.04
C VAL A 170 -8.40 2.98 5.32
N GLY A 171 -8.62 2.62 6.58
CA GLY A 171 -9.62 1.63 7.01
C GLY A 171 -9.22 0.92 8.30
N ALA A 172 -10.07 0.04 8.79
CA ALA A 172 -9.81 -0.77 9.99
C ALA A 172 -8.83 -1.92 9.70
N GLY A 173 -8.13 -2.39 10.73
CA GLY A 173 -7.35 -3.62 10.67
C GLY A 173 -5.89 -3.47 10.23
N ASP A 174 -5.32 -2.27 10.26
CA ASP A 174 -3.89 -2.06 9.98
C ASP A 174 -3.00 -2.38 11.21
N ASP A 175 -2.82 -3.66 11.48
CA ASP A 175 -1.96 -4.11 12.60
C ASP A 175 -0.47 -3.77 12.41
N ALA A 176 -0.06 -3.47 11.19
CA ALA A 176 1.30 -3.02 10.90
C ALA A 176 1.52 -1.56 11.27
N MET A 177 0.44 -0.81 11.55
CA MET A 177 0.48 0.62 11.86
C MET A 177 1.27 1.38 10.77
N THR A 178 0.76 1.38 9.55
CA THR A 178 1.36 2.17 8.45
C THR A 178 1.22 3.68 8.72
N ALA A 179 1.93 4.49 7.97
CA ALA A 179 1.99 5.93 8.23
C ALA A 179 0.62 6.63 8.33
N PRO A 180 -0.40 6.33 7.49
CA PRO A 180 -1.74 6.91 7.65
C PRO A 180 -2.40 6.51 8.97
N THR A 181 -2.31 5.25 9.36
CA THR A 181 -2.88 4.74 10.62
C THR A 181 -2.18 5.33 11.83
N GLN A 182 -0.84 5.42 11.81
CA GLN A 182 -0.06 6.10 12.86
C GLN A 182 -0.47 7.57 13.00
N MET A 183 -0.73 8.26 11.90
CA MET A 183 -1.21 9.65 11.92
C MET A 183 -2.56 9.76 12.63
N LEU A 184 -3.52 8.87 12.32
CA LEU A 184 -4.82 8.86 12.99
C LEU A 184 -4.70 8.51 14.48
N GLU A 185 -3.87 7.53 14.83
CA GLU A 185 -3.60 7.17 16.23
C GLU A 185 -2.96 8.33 17.01
N MET A 186 -2.01 9.04 16.41
CA MET A 186 -1.38 10.21 17.01
C MET A 186 -2.41 11.30 17.32
N PHE A 187 -3.36 11.57 16.41
CA PHE A 187 -4.44 12.52 16.67
C PHE A 187 -5.38 12.06 17.78
N LEU A 188 -5.60 10.74 17.93
CA LEU A 188 -6.44 10.18 18.99
C LEU A 188 -5.79 10.27 20.37
N LYS A 189 -4.49 9.94 20.48
CA LYS A 189 -3.81 9.71 21.76
C LYS A 189 -2.98 10.90 22.23
N ALA A 190 -2.29 11.56 21.33
CA ALA A 190 -1.34 12.63 21.62
C ALA A 190 -1.24 13.62 20.45
N PRO A 191 -2.29 14.42 20.21
CA PRO A 191 -2.29 15.37 19.10
C PRO A 191 -1.08 16.31 19.16
N PRO A 192 -0.35 16.49 18.05
CA PRO A 192 0.79 17.39 18.01
C PRO A 192 0.33 18.85 18.09
N PRO A 193 1.17 19.79 18.55
CA PRO A 193 0.80 21.21 18.64
C PRO A 193 0.61 21.88 17.27
N ALA A 194 1.13 21.28 16.20
CA ALA A 194 1.03 21.78 14.83
C ALA A 194 1.25 20.66 13.81
N VAL A 195 0.73 20.84 12.59
CA VAL A 195 0.82 19.90 11.48
C VAL A 195 1.28 20.57 10.20
N LEU A 196 1.64 19.75 9.19
CA LEU A 196 1.90 20.23 7.84
C LEU A 196 0.59 20.53 7.11
N ASP A 197 0.58 21.59 6.30
CA ASP A 197 -0.45 21.80 5.29
C ASP A 197 -0.15 20.91 4.08
N THR A 198 -0.87 19.81 3.98
CA THR A 198 -0.66 18.78 2.96
C THR A 198 -1.98 18.22 2.46
N VAL A 199 -1.90 17.48 1.37
CA VAL A 199 -3.05 16.84 0.72
C VAL A 199 -2.78 15.34 0.62
N PHE A 200 -3.83 14.55 0.79
CA PHE A 200 -3.82 13.10 0.67
C PHE A 200 -4.83 12.66 -0.38
N ASP A 201 -4.45 11.75 -1.23
CA ASP A 201 -5.40 11.01 -2.08
C ASP A 201 -5.69 9.69 -1.33
N PHE A 202 -6.70 9.68 -0.45
CA PHE A 202 -7.07 8.51 0.33
C PHE A 202 -7.86 7.51 -0.51
N VAL A 203 -7.70 6.24 -0.17
CA VAL A 203 -8.48 5.15 -0.75
C VAL A 203 -8.85 4.13 0.33
N PRO A 204 -10.12 3.74 0.48
CA PRO A 204 -10.53 2.72 1.43
C PRO A 204 -9.85 1.38 1.14
N VAL A 205 -9.37 0.70 2.18
CA VAL A 205 -8.62 -0.55 2.03
C VAL A 205 -9.44 -1.68 1.41
N GLN A 206 -10.74 -1.73 1.71
CA GLN A 206 -11.66 -2.70 1.10
C GLN A 206 -11.76 -2.52 -0.41
N ASP A 207 -11.76 -1.26 -0.87
CA ASP A 207 -11.82 -0.95 -2.30
C ASP A 207 -10.51 -1.26 -3.02
N ILE A 208 -9.37 -1.17 -2.32
CA ILE A 208 -8.10 -1.66 -2.85
C ILE A 208 -8.18 -3.18 -3.02
N ALA A 209 -8.69 -3.91 -2.03
CA ALA A 209 -8.88 -5.36 -2.11
C ALA A 209 -9.80 -5.73 -3.27
N MET A 210 -10.95 -5.10 -3.39
CA MET A 210 -11.88 -5.28 -4.51
C MET A 210 -11.20 -5.02 -5.86
N ALA A 211 -10.38 -3.97 -5.97
CA ALA A 211 -9.66 -3.65 -7.21
C ALA A 211 -8.69 -4.77 -7.63
N HIS A 212 -8.05 -5.46 -6.67
CA HIS A 212 -7.17 -6.60 -6.97
C HIS A 212 -7.95 -7.74 -7.63
N ARG A 213 -9.10 -8.13 -7.06
CA ARG A 213 -9.97 -9.16 -7.63
C ARG A 213 -10.49 -8.76 -9.00
N LEU A 214 -11.05 -7.55 -9.13
CA LEU A 214 -11.54 -7.05 -10.41
C LEU A 214 -10.43 -7.00 -11.47
N ALA A 215 -9.21 -6.62 -11.11
CA ALA A 215 -8.08 -6.62 -12.04
C ALA A 215 -7.74 -8.02 -12.52
N ALA A 216 -7.76 -9.04 -11.64
CA ALA A 216 -7.54 -10.42 -12.03
C ALA A 216 -8.65 -10.94 -12.96
N ASP A 217 -9.91 -10.52 -12.74
CA ASP A 217 -11.06 -10.98 -13.52
C ASP A 217 -11.23 -10.24 -14.84
N MET A 218 -11.04 -8.93 -14.87
CA MET A 218 -11.54 -8.04 -15.91
C MET A 218 -10.47 -7.27 -16.67
N ALA A 219 -9.20 -7.22 -16.22
CA ALA A 219 -8.18 -6.43 -16.92
C ALA A 219 -8.09 -6.84 -18.40
N PRO A 220 -8.29 -5.91 -19.35
CA PRO A 220 -8.45 -6.25 -20.76
C PRO A 220 -7.14 -6.64 -21.45
N GLU A 221 -5.99 -6.26 -20.88
CA GLU A 221 -4.68 -6.44 -21.51
C GLU A 221 -3.61 -6.96 -20.55
N ASN A 222 -2.55 -7.53 -21.11
CA ASN A 222 -1.33 -7.83 -20.37
C ASN A 222 -0.53 -6.55 -20.12
N GLN A 223 0.26 -6.52 -19.03
CA GLN A 223 1.03 -5.35 -18.58
C GLN A 223 0.15 -4.14 -18.22
N ALA A 224 -1.12 -4.42 -17.83
CA ALA A 224 -2.04 -3.38 -17.40
C ALA A 224 -1.56 -2.69 -16.12
N ARG A 225 -1.79 -1.38 -16.04
CA ARG A 225 -1.44 -0.53 -14.90
C ARG A 225 -2.68 0.20 -14.44
N TYR A 226 -2.93 0.23 -13.13
CA TYR A 226 -4.10 0.89 -12.55
C TYR A 226 -3.73 1.69 -11.31
N ILE A 227 -4.08 2.98 -11.30
CA ILE A 227 -3.97 3.85 -10.14
C ILE A 227 -5.25 3.68 -9.31
N LEU A 228 -5.09 3.35 -8.04
CA LEU A 228 -6.20 3.22 -7.10
C LEU A 228 -6.24 4.46 -6.20
N ALA A 229 -6.96 5.49 -6.66
CA ALA A 229 -7.17 6.74 -5.95
C ALA A 229 -8.65 6.94 -5.65
N GLY A 230 -8.98 7.17 -4.38
CA GLY A 230 -10.34 7.49 -3.94
C GLY A 230 -10.56 9.00 -3.89
N GLU A 231 -10.73 9.56 -2.69
CA GLU A 231 -11.01 10.97 -2.48
C GLU A 231 -9.77 11.76 -2.09
N ARG A 232 -9.70 13.00 -2.59
CA ARG A 232 -8.63 13.92 -2.28
C ARG A 232 -9.01 14.83 -1.11
N TRP A 233 -8.29 14.71 0.00
CA TRP A 233 -8.52 15.44 1.23
C TRP A 233 -7.31 16.27 1.62
N THR A 234 -7.55 17.50 2.08
CA THR A 234 -6.53 18.31 2.73
C THR A 234 -6.36 17.87 4.20
N MET A 235 -5.25 18.24 4.83
CA MET A 235 -5.10 18.05 6.28
C MET A 235 -6.23 18.73 7.06
N ARG A 236 -6.80 19.82 6.55
CA ARG A 236 -7.95 20.51 7.18
C ARG A 236 -9.20 19.63 7.15
N ASP A 237 -9.47 18.97 6.04
CA ASP A 237 -10.60 18.03 5.91
C ASP A 237 -10.43 16.86 6.89
N VAL A 238 -9.22 16.33 7.01
CA VAL A 238 -8.91 15.27 8.00
C VAL A 238 -9.20 15.74 9.41
N LEU A 239 -8.71 16.92 9.80
CA LEU A 239 -8.93 17.47 11.15
C LEU A 239 -10.41 17.75 11.41
N ALA A 240 -11.16 18.28 10.43
CA ALA A 240 -12.60 18.49 10.54
C ALA A 240 -13.33 17.16 10.76
N ALA A 241 -13.05 16.15 9.94
CA ALA A 241 -13.65 14.82 10.08
C ALA A 241 -13.34 14.15 11.42
N LEU A 242 -12.16 14.37 11.99
CA LEU A 242 -11.78 13.89 13.32
C LEU A 242 -12.56 14.63 14.41
N GLN A 243 -12.69 15.95 14.29
CA GLN A 243 -13.45 16.79 15.23
C GLN A 243 -14.92 16.38 15.28
N ASP A 244 -15.55 16.14 14.13
CA ASP A 244 -16.94 15.68 14.00
C ASP A 244 -17.17 14.30 14.67
N ARG A 245 -16.08 13.53 14.86
CA ARG A 245 -16.09 12.23 15.55
C ARG A 245 -15.61 12.28 16.99
N GLY A 246 -15.60 13.50 17.57
CA GLY A 246 -15.31 13.71 18.97
C GLY A 246 -13.82 13.59 19.34
N VAL A 247 -12.91 13.74 18.38
CA VAL A 247 -11.48 13.85 18.70
C VAL A 247 -11.19 15.26 19.16
N GLU A 248 -10.71 15.40 20.39
CA GLU A 248 -10.45 16.68 21.03
C GLU A 248 -8.97 17.13 20.88
N ASN A 249 -8.71 18.38 21.21
CA ASN A 249 -7.37 18.98 21.26
C ASN A 249 -6.59 18.91 19.94
N LEU A 250 -7.28 18.84 18.81
CA LEU A 250 -6.67 18.79 17.49
C LEU A 250 -5.84 20.05 17.20
N PRO A 251 -4.73 19.92 16.42
CA PRO A 251 -3.85 21.04 16.10
C PRO A 251 -4.56 22.09 15.23
N ARG A 252 -4.37 23.36 15.61
CA ARG A 252 -4.90 24.51 14.86
C ARG A 252 -3.81 25.25 14.06
N ARG A 253 -2.54 24.90 14.29
CA ARG A 253 -1.39 25.57 13.67
C ARG A 253 -0.81 24.71 12.57
N PHE A 254 -0.41 25.36 11.49
CA PHE A 254 0.28 24.74 10.39
C PHE A 254 1.73 25.23 10.37
N VAL A 255 2.69 24.32 10.20
CA VAL A 255 4.11 24.63 10.14
C VAL A 255 4.63 24.57 8.71
N PRO A 256 5.63 25.41 8.37
CA PRO A 256 6.33 25.32 7.10
C PRO A 256 7.04 23.96 6.93
N TYR A 257 7.14 23.51 5.68
CA TYR A 257 7.83 22.25 5.33
C TYR A 257 9.23 22.11 5.94
N ALA A 258 10.02 23.21 5.94
CA ALA A 258 11.39 23.19 6.47
C ALA A 258 11.43 22.78 7.96
N VAL A 259 10.48 23.29 8.76
CA VAL A 259 10.34 22.96 10.19
C VAL A 259 9.98 21.48 10.36
N ALA A 260 8.98 21.00 9.63
CA ALA A 260 8.54 19.60 9.71
C ALA A 260 9.65 18.63 9.25
N ARG A 261 10.42 18.98 8.20
CA ARG A 261 11.56 18.19 7.75
C ARG A 261 12.67 18.12 8.81
N ALA A 262 12.98 19.24 9.46
CA ALA A 262 13.95 19.26 10.55
C ALA A 262 13.50 18.38 11.73
N ALA A 263 12.23 18.48 12.13
CA ALA A 263 11.64 17.63 13.17
C ALA A 263 11.68 16.14 12.80
N ALA A 264 11.39 15.79 11.54
CA ALA A 264 11.48 14.43 11.04
C ALA A 264 12.92 13.88 11.10
N SER A 265 13.93 14.68 10.72
CA SER A 265 15.34 14.28 10.81
C SER A 265 15.77 14.01 12.26
N VAL A 266 15.34 14.84 13.21
CA VAL A 266 15.61 14.62 14.64
C VAL A 266 14.90 13.36 15.14
N SER A 267 13.63 13.15 14.74
CA SER A 267 12.85 11.96 15.10
C SER A 267 13.52 10.69 14.60
N GLU A 268 13.98 10.64 13.35
CA GLU A 268 14.68 9.47 12.79
C GLU A 268 16.00 9.21 13.49
N THR A 269 16.79 10.24 13.78
CA THR A 269 18.07 10.09 14.49
C THR A 269 17.87 9.53 15.89
N LEU A 270 16.91 10.07 16.64
CA LEU A 270 16.60 9.59 18.00
C LEU A 270 16.04 8.18 18.00
N ALA A 271 15.18 7.85 17.05
CA ALA A 271 14.59 6.52 16.89
C ALA A 271 15.67 5.48 16.54
N HIS A 272 16.61 5.83 15.66
CA HIS A 272 17.76 4.99 15.33
C HIS A 272 18.62 4.68 16.56
N TRP A 273 18.94 5.69 17.37
CA TRP A 273 19.72 5.49 18.59
C TRP A 273 19.00 4.63 19.64
N ARG A 274 17.67 4.67 19.68
CA ARG A 274 16.84 3.90 20.61
C ARG A 274 16.45 2.53 20.08
N GLY A 275 16.80 2.17 18.85
CA GLY A 275 16.34 0.94 18.19
C GLY A 275 14.83 0.88 17.99
N GLN A 276 14.18 2.07 17.90
CA GLN A 276 12.74 2.22 17.74
C GLN A 276 12.37 2.72 16.35
N ARG A 277 11.08 2.63 15.98
CA ARG A 277 10.58 3.26 14.76
C ARG A 277 10.41 4.76 14.97
N ALA A 278 10.77 5.55 13.96
CA ALA A 278 10.57 6.99 13.99
C ALA A 278 9.06 7.32 13.89
N LEU A 279 8.59 8.27 14.69
CA LEU A 279 7.22 8.79 14.62
C LEU A 279 6.97 9.59 13.33
N SER A 280 8.01 10.20 12.78
CA SER A 280 7.97 10.90 11.51
C SER A 280 9.24 10.62 10.72
N SER A 281 9.14 10.48 9.39
CA SER A 281 10.28 10.19 8.53
C SER A 281 10.57 11.33 7.56
N VAL A 282 11.84 11.47 7.18
CA VAL A 282 12.26 12.43 6.16
C VAL A 282 11.61 12.11 4.81
N GLU A 283 11.48 10.82 4.47
CA GLU A 283 10.77 10.40 3.26
C GLU A 283 9.31 10.81 3.30
N GLY A 284 8.60 10.56 4.43
CA GLY A 284 7.22 11.00 4.63
C GLY A 284 7.08 12.52 4.47
N ALA A 285 7.97 13.30 5.08
CA ALA A 285 7.97 14.75 4.91
C ALA A 285 8.18 15.18 3.44
N ARG A 286 9.05 14.49 2.69
CA ARG A 286 9.26 14.79 1.25
C ARG A 286 8.03 14.48 0.41
N LEU A 287 7.32 13.40 0.69
CA LEU A 287 6.07 13.02 0.00
C LEU A 287 5.00 14.12 0.13
N THR A 288 4.96 14.86 1.24
CA THR A 288 4.00 15.98 1.42
C THR A 288 4.24 17.16 0.48
N ARG A 289 5.35 17.18 -0.27
CA ARG A 289 5.61 18.22 -1.30
C ARG A 289 4.93 17.95 -2.63
N PHE A 290 4.45 16.75 -2.85
CA PHE A 290 3.71 16.41 -4.07
C PHE A 290 2.45 17.27 -4.18
N ARG A 291 2.20 17.83 -5.37
CA ARG A 291 1.07 18.72 -5.66
C ARG A 291 0.20 18.24 -6.81
N GLY A 292 0.59 17.13 -7.46
CA GLY A 292 -0.24 16.48 -8.46
C GLY A 292 -1.52 15.87 -7.85
N ALA A 293 -2.44 15.45 -8.70
CA ALA A 293 -3.66 14.74 -8.32
C ALA A 293 -3.74 13.43 -9.10
N PHE A 294 -3.96 12.31 -8.42
CA PHE A 294 -4.08 11.02 -9.07
C PHE A 294 -5.47 10.82 -9.69
N SER A 295 -5.51 10.30 -10.91
CA SER A 295 -6.75 9.92 -11.59
C SER A 295 -6.89 8.41 -11.60
N ALA A 296 -8.03 7.91 -11.12
CA ALA A 296 -8.42 6.51 -11.24
C ALA A 296 -9.44 6.28 -12.38
N THR A 297 -9.48 7.16 -13.38
CA THR A 297 -10.44 7.07 -14.48
C THR A 297 -10.30 5.74 -15.21
N ARG A 298 -9.08 5.36 -15.60
CA ARG A 298 -8.82 4.08 -16.26
C ARG A 298 -9.28 2.89 -15.39
N THR A 299 -8.98 2.92 -14.11
CA THR A 299 -9.43 1.86 -13.18
C THR A 299 -10.96 1.73 -13.15
N ARG A 300 -11.67 2.85 -13.16
CA ARG A 300 -13.14 2.86 -13.20
C ARG A 300 -13.69 2.32 -14.50
N ASP A 301 -13.08 2.72 -15.61
CA ASP A 301 -13.57 2.38 -16.95
C ASP A 301 -13.29 0.92 -17.30
N ASP A 302 -12.06 0.43 -17.08
CA ASP A 302 -11.65 -0.92 -17.44
C ASP A 302 -12.20 -1.98 -16.47
N LEU A 303 -12.26 -1.67 -15.16
CA LEU A 303 -12.59 -2.63 -14.11
C LEU A 303 -13.99 -2.45 -13.50
N GLY A 304 -14.73 -1.43 -13.91
CA GLY A 304 -15.99 -1.09 -13.23
C GLY A 304 -15.83 -0.66 -11.77
N TRP A 305 -14.60 -0.39 -11.32
CA TRP A 305 -14.27 -0.09 -9.93
C TRP A 305 -14.92 1.21 -9.45
N ARG A 306 -15.58 1.17 -8.30
CA ARG A 306 -16.22 2.32 -7.67
C ARG A 306 -15.86 2.34 -6.18
N PRO A 307 -14.95 3.21 -5.76
CA PRO A 307 -14.56 3.28 -4.35
C PRO A 307 -15.70 3.86 -3.49
N SER A 308 -15.76 3.36 -2.28
CA SER A 308 -16.65 3.85 -1.22
C SER A 308 -16.13 5.17 -0.63
N SER A 309 -16.89 5.75 0.31
CA SER A 309 -16.53 7.01 0.96
C SER A 309 -15.30 6.85 1.86
N VAL A 310 -14.33 7.74 1.70
CA VAL A 310 -13.18 7.88 2.60
C VAL A 310 -13.62 8.26 4.01
N GLU A 311 -14.69 9.02 4.15
CA GLU A 311 -15.26 9.40 5.45
C GLU A 311 -15.67 8.17 6.27
N THR A 312 -16.30 7.18 5.63
CA THR A 312 -16.63 5.89 6.24
C THR A 312 -15.39 5.14 6.68
N ALA A 313 -14.39 5.04 5.79
CA ALA A 313 -13.15 4.33 6.08
C ALA A 313 -12.34 4.97 7.23
N ILE A 314 -12.33 6.30 7.33
CA ILE A 314 -11.74 7.01 8.48
C ILE A 314 -12.51 6.69 9.77
N SER A 315 -13.85 6.65 9.73
CA SER A 315 -14.68 6.29 10.88
C SER A 315 -14.36 4.87 11.37
N GLU A 316 -14.25 3.92 10.45
CA GLU A 316 -13.87 2.53 10.73
C GLU A 316 -12.46 2.44 11.34
N SER A 317 -11.50 3.22 10.79
CA SER A 317 -10.14 3.30 11.34
C SER A 317 -10.14 3.79 12.78
N LEU A 318 -10.88 4.87 13.08
CA LEU A 318 -10.96 5.43 14.42
C LEU A 318 -11.61 4.48 15.41
N ASN A 319 -12.70 3.84 15.02
CA ASN A 319 -13.40 2.85 15.86
C ASN A 319 -12.46 1.67 16.17
N TRP A 320 -11.77 1.15 15.17
CA TRP A 320 -10.80 0.08 15.34
C TRP A 320 -9.62 0.50 16.24
N LEU A 321 -9.08 1.71 16.08
CA LEU A 321 -8.01 2.24 16.94
C LEU A 321 -8.47 2.39 18.41
N ARG A 322 -9.73 2.81 18.64
CA ARG A 322 -10.30 2.92 19.99
C ARG A 322 -10.44 1.58 20.70
N THR A 323 -10.68 0.49 19.97
CA THR A 323 -10.76 -0.87 20.57
C THR A 323 -9.39 -1.45 20.96
N ARG A 324 -8.30 -0.82 20.52
CA ARG A 324 -6.90 -1.22 20.83
C ARG A 324 -6.25 -0.35 21.91
N ALA A 325 -6.93 0.66 22.42
CA ALA A 325 -6.45 1.63 23.39
C ALA A 325 -6.50 1.11 24.83
#